data_7b3f012dd6331a4fba74beb74fdd3d65
#
_entry.id   7b3f012dd6331a4fba74beb74fdd3d65
#
_cell.length_a   1.000
_cell.length_b   1.000
_cell.length_c   1.000
_cell.angle_alpha   90.00
_cell.angle_beta   90.00
_cell.angle_gamma   90.00
#
_symmetry.space_group_name_H-M   'P 1'
#
loop_
_entity.id
_entity.type
_entity.pdbx_description
1 polymer ?
#
loop_
_entity_poly.entity_id
_entity_poly.type
_entity_poly.pdbx_seq_one_letter_code
_entity_poly.pdbx_strand_id
1 'polypeptide(L)'
;MALSLVLSIVMAAMNAGCSAGSQRAVPEPLAFGVLGATCEPQRLAALRGAGVSIVELPVAWDRFEPRQGRVDSQYVADVVAQLEQCRQAGIKVILSPGLHYPPAWVRELPGGELRGSKGGVSRGSGAELIFSSEVRKAAHRYLSRLVLRLGVDQGMENIAAIRVGTNSSGELGYPGPDDGGNEREFWAFGDAPQKGTGLAEGVALSPMPGWVPGSAVWNGRAVTGRQVHEWWDWYAGSAVEAVVWQVKALRSLGYQGRVHVPVAGRGVLPADKAKAVAGHLDGRANPDGAQERGLDYLAQFAVLSMVPGVDVDFTGLDDVSAAAARSTVPRQDRCSPGDEEKAVKEDVSSWSSQRYTSALARRAGLGLVGENPGPPDFPFTGGSSLSDSLAEQLRTAPGYAVDCGMTMFLFGFEENLFDDGEGGVTLDDYKEVIQQSH
;
A
#
# COMPACT_ATOMS: atom_id res chain seq x y z
N MET A 1 33.68 -29.79 50.44
CA MET A 1 34.93 -29.01 50.53
C MET A 1 35.75 -29.30 49.29
N ALA A 2 35.81 -28.38 48.37
CA ALA A 2 36.93 -28.05 47.46
C ALA A 2 36.44 -26.96 46.52
N LEU A 3 36.91 -25.73 46.73
CA LEU A 3 36.77 -24.58 45.92
C LEU A 3 37.70 -24.71 44.70
N SER A 4 37.20 -24.56 43.48
CA SER A 4 38.05 -24.39 42.28
C SER A 4 37.80 -23.01 41.70
N LEU A 5 38.80 -22.18 41.82
CA LEU A 5 38.95 -20.84 41.26
C LEU A 5 39.25 -20.99 39.76
N VAL A 6 38.46 -20.42 38.85
CA VAL A 6 38.81 -20.32 37.43
C VAL A 6 39.15 -18.86 37.13
N LEU A 7 40.36 -18.64 36.80
CA LEU A 7 40.99 -17.37 36.44
C LEU A 7 40.64 -17.05 34.97
N SER A 8 39.87 -15.98 34.72
CA SER A 8 39.56 -15.50 33.37
C SER A 8 40.68 -14.55 32.89
N ILE A 9 41.40 -14.96 31.88
CA ILE A 9 42.34 -14.11 31.13
C ILE A 9 41.56 -13.32 30.10
N VAL A 10 41.50 -12.00 30.27
CA VAL A 10 40.97 -11.08 29.23
C VAL A 10 42.15 -10.71 28.32
N MET A 11 42.11 -11.23 27.10
CA MET A 11 42.98 -10.74 26.00
C MET A 11 42.24 -9.59 25.31
N ALA A 12 42.76 -8.38 25.47
CA ALA A 12 42.40 -7.24 24.69
C ALA A 12 43.06 -7.33 23.31
N ALA A 13 42.24 -7.67 22.31
CA ALA A 13 42.65 -7.52 20.89
C ALA A 13 42.34 -6.11 20.43
N MET A 14 43.36 -5.29 20.25
CA MET A 14 43.28 -4.02 19.55
C MET A 14 43.10 -4.32 18.06
N ASN A 15 41.86 -4.24 17.58
CA ASN A 15 41.58 -4.19 16.16
C ASN A 15 41.76 -2.77 15.66
N ALA A 16 42.81 -2.56 14.87
CA ALA A 16 42.97 -1.39 14.03
C ALA A 16 41.85 -1.39 12.99
N GLY A 17 40.82 -0.53 13.20
CA GLY A 17 39.71 -0.35 12.25
C GLY A 17 40.23 0.33 11.00
N CYS A 18 40.43 -0.41 9.93
CA CYS A 18 40.33 0.14 8.58
C CYS A 18 38.91 0.60 8.38
N SER A 19 38.67 1.90 8.37
CA SER A 19 37.41 2.49 7.85
C SER A 19 37.36 2.18 6.37
N ALA A 20 36.67 1.08 6.02
CA ALA A 20 36.19 0.87 4.66
C ALA A 20 35.22 2.01 4.37
N GLY A 21 35.63 2.97 3.56
CA GLY A 21 34.77 3.98 2.99
C GLY A 21 33.60 3.24 2.34
N SER A 22 32.39 3.47 2.78
CA SER A 22 31.20 2.97 2.11
C SER A 22 31.22 3.56 0.70
N GLN A 23 31.63 2.76 -0.28
CA GLN A 23 31.36 3.09 -1.67
C GLN A 23 29.84 3.22 -1.76
N ARG A 24 29.35 4.43 -2.03
CA ARG A 24 27.95 4.62 -2.42
C ARG A 24 27.73 3.68 -3.60
N ALA A 25 26.91 2.68 -3.40
CA ALA A 25 26.41 1.86 -4.50
C ALA A 25 25.85 2.81 -5.57
N VAL A 26 26.28 2.62 -6.81
CA VAL A 26 25.66 3.33 -7.94
C VAL A 26 24.19 2.97 -7.90
N PRO A 27 23.26 3.93 -7.87
CA PRO A 27 21.83 3.62 -7.88
C PRO A 27 21.54 2.69 -9.06
N GLU A 28 20.82 1.60 -8.82
CA GLU A 28 20.34 0.78 -9.92
C GLU A 28 19.41 1.64 -10.79
N PRO A 29 19.45 1.48 -12.11
CA PRO A 29 18.58 2.22 -13.00
C PRO A 29 17.11 1.91 -12.65
N LEU A 30 16.24 2.93 -12.76
CA LEU A 30 14.80 2.80 -12.52
C LEU A 30 14.22 1.72 -13.46
N ALA A 31 13.55 0.72 -12.91
CA ALA A 31 12.83 -0.27 -13.69
C ALA A 31 11.45 0.28 -14.09
N PHE A 32 11.07 0.09 -15.35
CA PHE A 32 9.79 0.56 -15.88
C PHE A 32 8.80 -0.58 -16.03
N GLY A 33 7.56 -0.36 -15.62
CA GLY A 33 6.49 -1.33 -15.68
C GLY A 33 5.12 -0.73 -15.98
N VAL A 34 4.11 -1.60 -16.08
CA VAL A 34 2.71 -1.22 -16.26
C VAL A 34 1.80 -1.97 -15.28
N LEU A 35 0.70 -1.33 -14.91
CA LEU A 35 -0.37 -1.92 -14.09
C LEU A 35 -1.45 -2.55 -14.98
N GLY A 36 -2.16 -3.55 -14.44
CA GLY A 36 -3.32 -4.15 -15.07
C GLY A 36 -2.99 -4.95 -16.35
N ALA A 37 -1.80 -5.56 -16.40
CA ALA A 37 -1.36 -6.25 -17.61
C ALA A 37 -2.15 -7.53 -17.89
N THR A 38 -2.35 -7.78 -19.17
CA THR A 38 -3.00 -9.00 -19.68
C THR A 38 -2.02 -10.12 -20.02
N CYS A 39 -0.73 -9.83 -20.06
CA CYS A 39 0.33 -10.74 -20.51
C CYS A 39 0.08 -11.35 -21.92
N GLU A 40 -0.67 -10.68 -22.78
CA GLU A 40 -0.87 -11.12 -24.17
C GLU A 40 0.45 -11.05 -24.95
N PRO A 41 0.84 -12.09 -25.72
CA PRO A 41 2.15 -12.16 -26.37
C PRO A 41 2.49 -10.96 -27.26
N GLN A 42 1.51 -10.40 -27.98
CA GLN A 42 1.72 -9.25 -28.84
C GLN A 42 1.97 -7.98 -28.04
N ARG A 43 1.18 -7.74 -26.97
CA ARG A 43 1.36 -6.63 -26.05
C ARG A 43 2.70 -6.75 -25.32
N LEU A 44 3.04 -7.93 -24.80
CA LEU A 44 4.33 -8.18 -24.14
C LEU A 44 5.53 -7.90 -25.06
N ALA A 45 5.46 -8.29 -26.33
CA ALA A 45 6.53 -7.99 -27.29
C ALA A 45 6.68 -6.48 -27.50
N ALA A 46 5.58 -5.75 -27.61
CA ALA A 46 5.55 -4.30 -27.78
C ALA A 46 6.07 -3.59 -26.50
N LEU A 47 5.59 -3.95 -25.30
CA LEU A 47 6.05 -3.44 -24.01
C LEU A 47 7.55 -3.64 -23.82
N ARG A 48 8.04 -4.85 -24.09
CA ARG A 48 9.48 -5.15 -24.02
C ARG A 48 10.28 -4.31 -25.03
N GLY A 49 9.77 -4.14 -26.25
CA GLY A 49 10.37 -3.27 -27.27
C GLY A 49 10.42 -1.80 -26.88
N ALA A 50 9.53 -1.37 -26.00
CA ALA A 50 9.53 -0.04 -25.40
C ALA A 50 10.49 0.09 -24.20
N GLY A 51 10.99 -1.02 -23.62
CA GLY A 51 11.88 -1.01 -22.46
C GLY A 51 11.17 -1.39 -21.14
N VAL A 52 9.91 -1.78 -21.19
CA VAL A 52 9.18 -2.29 -20.02
C VAL A 52 9.74 -3.65 -19.61
N SER A 53 10.06 -3.81 -18.35
CA SER A 53 10.68 -5.02 -17.78
C SER A 53 9.82 -5.71 -16.71
N ILE A 54 8.78 -5.03 -16.23
CA ILE A 54 7.91 -5.49 -15.14
C ILE A 54 6.46 -5.20 -15.52
N VAL A 55 5.55 -6.10 -15.13
CA VAL A 55 4.10 -5.87 -15.24
C VAL A 55 3.41 -6.26 -13.95
N GLU A 56 2.35 -5.56 -13.60
CA GLU A 56 1.44 -6.01 -12.55
C GLU A 56 0.33 -6.85 -13.18
N LEU A 57 0.13 -8.07 -12.65
CA LEU A 57 -0.91 -9.00 -13.06
C LEU A 57 -1.96 -9.14 -11.94
N PRO A 58 -3.16 -8.59 -12.14
CA PRO A 58 -4.23 -8.74 -11.16
C PRO A 58 -4.88 -10.13 -11.25
N VAL A 59 -5.14 -10.73 -10.10
CA VAL A 59 -5.92 -11.96 -9.96
C VAL A 59 -7.15 -11.67 -9.13
N ALA A 60 -8.32 -11.58 -9.74
CA ALA A 60 -9.56 -11.26 -9.05
C ALA A 60 -10.06 -12.47 -8.23
N TRP A 61 -10.19 -12.31 -6.90
CA TRP A 61 -10.64 -13.38 -6.01
C TRP A 61 -12.04 -13.87 -6.35
N ASP A 62 -12.96 -12.97 -6.69
CA ASP A 62 -14.34 -13.27 -7.07
C ASP A 62 -14.43 -14.12 -8.35
N ARG A 63 -13.47 -13.96 -9.26
CA ARG A 63 -13.35 -14.79 -10.47
C ARG A 63 -12.66 -16.11 -10.18
N PHE A 64 -11.65 -16.10 -9.29
CA PHE A 64 -10.92 -17.31 -8.90
C PHE A 64 -11.79 -18.30 -8.12
N GLU A 65 -12.58 -17.80 -7.16
CA GLU A 65 -13.45 -18.60 -6.29
C GLU A 65 -14.87 -17.94 -6.21
N PRO A 66 -15.64 -17.95 -7.29
CA PRO A 66 -16.93 -17.25 -7.38
C PRO A 66 -17.98 -17.76 -6.37
N ARG A 67 -17.82 -18.99 -5.88
CA ARG A 67 -18.63 -19.59 -4.81
C ARG A 67 -17.71 -20.26 -3.81
N GLN A 68 -18.08 -20.24 -2.54
CA GLN A 68 -17.29 -20.82 -1.46
C GLN A 68 -16.88 -22.29 -1.77
N GLY A 69 -15.56 -22.52 -1.80
CA GLY A 69 -14.99 -23.81 -2.10
C GLY A 69 -14.99 -24.22 -3.59
N ARG A 70 -15.49 -23.38 -4.48
CA ARG A 70 -15.59 -23.64 -5.91
C ARG A 70 -14.63 -22.78 -6.71
N VAL A 71 -13.46 -23.33 -6.98
CA VAL A 71 -12.45 -22.69 -7.84
C VAL A 71 -12.88 -22.79 -9.30
N ASP A 72 -12.81 -21.68 -10.03
CA ASP A 72 -12.98 -21.64 -11.47
C ASP A 72 -11.69 -22.12 -12.16
N SER A 73 -11.72 -23.37 -12.63
CA SER A 73 -10.54 -24.02 -13.24
C SER A 73 -10.13 -23.36 -14.56
N GLN A 74 -11.09 -22.77 -15.31
CA GLN A 74 -10.75 -22.07 -16.57
C GLN A 74 -10.02 -20.78 -16.26
N TYR A 75 -10.55 -19.97 -15.35
CA TYR A 75 -9.90 -18.73 -14.92
C TYR A 75 -8.49 -18.98 -14.37
N VAL A 76 -8.30 -20.04 -13.56
CA VAL A 76 -6.97 -20.42 -13.06
C VAL A 76 -6.04 -20.80 -14.20
N ALA A 77 -6.51 -21.58 -15.18
CA ALA A 77 -5.70 -21.96 -16.35
C ALA A 77 -5.29 -20.73 -17.17
N ASP A 78 -6.18 -19.75 -17.33
CA ASP A 78 -5.90 -18.51 -18.02
C ASP A 78 -4.83 -17.69 -17.30
N VAL A 79 -4.90 -17.56 -15.97
CA VAL A 79 -3.89 -16.85 -15.15
C VAL A 79 -2.54 -17.57 -15.22
N VAL A 80 -2.51 -18.91 -15.15
CA VAL A 80 -1.26 -19.69 -15.31
C VAL A 80 -0.66 -19.45 -16.68
N ALA A 81 -1.47 -19.45 -17.75
CA ALA A 81 -1.00 -19.16 -19.11
C ALA A 81 -0.42 -17.75 -19.23
N GLN A 82 -1.05 -16.74 -18.63
CA GLN A 82 -0.55 -15.37 -18.59
C GLN A 82 0.80 -15.27 -17.88
N LEU A 83 0.97 -15.90 -16.72
CA LEU A 83 2.25 -15.97 -16.00
C LEU A 83 3.34 -16.61 -16.84
N GLU A 84 3.03 -17.69 -17.54
CA GLU A 84 3.98 -18.39 -18.43
C GLU A 84 4.34 -17.53 -19.66
N GLN A 85 3.39 -16.81 -20.24
CA GLN A 85 3.64 -15.87 -21.34
C GLN A 85 4.58 -14.74 -20.90
N CYS A 86 4.35 -14.12 -19.73
CA CYS A 86 5.24 -13.12 -19.17
C CYS A 86 6.65 -13.70 -18.92
N ARG A 87 6.74 -14.93 -18.38
CA ARG A 87 8.02 -15.63 -18.16
C ARG A 87 8.79 -15.85 -19.48
N GLN A 88 8.10 -16.33 -20.53
CA GLN A 88 8.70 -16.55 -21.85
C GLN A 88 9.16 -15.24 -22.50
N ALA A 89 8.44 -14.15 -22.27
CA ALA A 89 8.85 -12.82 -22.72
C ALA A 89 10.02 -12.24 -21.89
N GLY A 90 10.43 -12.86 -20.79
CA GLY A 90 11.46 -12.35 -19.89
C GLY A 90 11.04 -11.11 -19.12
N ILE A 91 9.71 -10.90 -18.92
CA ILE A 91 9.13 -9.80 -18.17
C ILE A 91 8.79 -10.30 -16.77
N LYS A 92 9.22 -9.58 -15.75
CA LYS A 92 8.92 -9.89 -14.35
C LYS A 92 7.47 -9.53 -14.00
N VAL A 93 6.87 -10.24 -13.04
CA VAL A 93 5.48 -10.04 -12.65
C VAL A 93 5.40 -9.58 -11.19
N ILE A 94 4.65 -8.52 -10.95
CA ILE A 94 4.10 -8.17 -9.65
C ILE A 94 2.71 -8.82 -9.60
N LEU A 95 2.51 -9.78 -8.72
CA LEU A 95 1.23 -10.48 -8.60
C LEU A 95 0.33 -9.76 -7.60
N SER A 96 -0.88 -9.36 -8.03
CA SER A 96 -1.91 -8.82 -7.14
C SER A 96 -2.97 -9.88 -6.85
N PRO A 97 -3.01 -10.48 -5.63
CA PRO A 97 -3.98 -11.51 -5.28
C PRO A 97 -5.43 -11.05 -5.23
N GLY A 98 -5.72 -9.78 -5.40
CA GLY A 98 -7.06 -9.24 -5.51
C GLY A 98 -7.93 -9.45 -4.27
N LEU A 99 -7.37 -9.41 -3.06
CA LEU A 99 -8.14 -9.51 -1.82
C LEU A 99 -9.17 -8.38 -1.68
N HIS A 100 -8.99 -7.30 -2.40
CA HIS A 100 -9.91 -6.17 -2.51
C HIS A 100 -11.06 -6.40 -3.52
N TYR A 101 -11.05 -7.53 -4.24
CA TYR A 101 -12.14 -8.03 -5.06
C TYR A 101 -12.70 -9.34 -4.51
N PRO A 102 -13.21 -9.37 -3.25
CA PRO A 102 -13.75 -10.58 -2.66
C PRO A 102 -15.06 -10.95 -3.35
N PRO A 103 -15.34 -12.25 -3.51
CA PRO A 103 -16.66 -12.69 -3.99
C PRO A 103 -17.75 -12.35 -2.99
N ALA A 104 -19.00 -12.20 -3.46
CA ALA A 104 -20.12 -11.77 -2.64
C ALA A 104 -20.28 -12.61 -1.36
N TRP A 105 -20.07 -13.93 -1.45
CA TRP A 105 -20.20 -14.83 -0.30
C TRP A 105 -19.21 -14.52 0.85
N VAL A 106 -18.07 -13.83 0.57
CA VAL A 106 -17.13 -13.40 1.62
C VAL A 106 -17.70 -12.23 2.41
N ARG A 107 -18.35 -11.29 1.74
CA ARG A 107 -19.02 -10.16 2.39
C ARG A 107 -20.24 -10.60 3.20
N GLU A 108 -20.87 -11.70 2.82
CA GLU A 108 -22.02 -12.32 3.52
C GLU A 108 -21.59 -13.13 4.77
N LEU A 109 -20.28 -13.36 4.98
CA LEU A 109 -19.79 -14.01 6.20
C LEU A 109 -20.12 -13.16 7.44
N PRO A 110 -20.28 -13.78 8.62
CA PRO A 110 -20.42 -13.03 9.87
C PRO A 110 -19.30 -12.01 10.06
N GLY A 111 -19.65 -10.73 10.15
CA GLY A 111 -18.67 -9.63 10.21
C GLY A 111 -17.88 -9.42 8.91
N GLY A 112 -18.43 -9.83 7.75
CA GLY A 112 -17.75 -9.70 6.46
C GLY A 112 -17.78 -8.30 5.84
N GLU A 113 -18.70 -7.43 6.32
CA GLU A 113 -18.85 -6.06 5.83
C GLU A 113 -18.11 -5.06 6.72
N LEU A 114 -17.43 -4.11 6.09
CA LEU A 114 -16.89 -2.92 6.75
C LEU A 114 -18.03 -1.99 7.17
N ARG A 115 -18.11 -1.68 8.46
CA ARG A 115 -19.17 -0.84 9.04
C ARG A 115 -18.60 0.45 9.59
N GLY A 116 -19.26 1.54 9.26
CA GLY A 116 -18.87 2.89 9.60
C GLY A 116 -19.50 3.43 10.87
N SER A 117 -18.92 4.50 11.38
CA SER A 117 -19.28 5.19 12.62
C SER A 117 -20.67 5.82 12.61
N LYS A 118 -21.24 6.05 11.43
CA LYS A 118 -22.56 6.62 11.22
C LYS A 118 -23.58 5.60 10.70
N GLY A 119 -23.21 4.30 10.80
CA GLY A 119 -24.06 3.19 10.40
C GLY A 119 -24.00 2.84 8.91
N GLY A 120 -23.12 3.50 8.14
CA GLY A 120 -22.87 3.13 6.76
C GLY A 120 -22.20 1.75 6.64
N VAL A 121 -22.42 1.12 5.48
CA VAL A 121 -21.70 -0.08 5.05
C VAL A 121 -20.90 0.29 3.82
N SER A 122 -19.63 -0.12 3.77
CA SER A 122 -18.78 0.16 2.62
C SER A 122 -19.44 -0.33 1.33
N ARG A 123 -19.53 0.55 0.35
CA ARG A 123 -20.06 0.27 -1.00
C ARG A 123 -18.99 -0.26 -1.94
N GLY A 124 -17.73 -0.02 -1.59
CA GLY A 124 -16.59 -0.58 -2.30
C GLY A 124 -16.59 -2.11 -2.27
N SER A 125 -15.78 -2.70 -3.13
CA SER A 125 -15.70 -4.16 -3.28
C SER A 125 -15.11 -4.88 -2.06
N GLY A 126 -14.36 -4.19 -1.20
CA GLY A 126 -13.62 -4.76 -0.08
C GLY A 126 -14.47 -5.50 0.96
N ALA A 127 -13.86 -6.43 1.68
CA ALA A 127 -14.42 -7.12 2.83
C ALA A 127 -13.66 -6.74 4.11
N GLU A 128 -14.28 -7.03 5.29
CA GLU A 128 -13.70 -6.71 6.60
C GLU A 128 -12.49 -7.59 6.95
N LEU A 129 -11.38 -7.36 6.25
CA LEU A 129 -10.13 -8.11 6.43
C LEU A 129 -9.38 -7.70 7.70
N ILE A 130 -9.66 -6.51 8.23
CA ILE A 130 -8.91 -5.94 9.37
C ILE A 130 -9.29 -6.63 10.67
N PHE A 131 -10.58 -6.85 10.91
CA PHE A 131 -11.05 -7.36 12.20
C PHE A 131 -11.72 -8.73 12.14
N SER A 132 -12.28 -9.14 10.99
CA SER A 132 -13.08 -10.37 10.92
C SER A 132 -12.25 -11.64 10.84
N SER A 133 -12.43 -12.52 11.83
CA SER A 133 -11.80 -13.86 11.82
C SER A 133 -12.29 -14.73 10.65
N GLU A 134 -13.57 -14.62 10.27
CA GLU A 134 -14.12 -15.43 9.18
C GLU A 134 -13.62 -14.97 7.83
N VAL A 135 -13.49 -13.65 7.60
CA VAL A 135 -12.89 -13.11 6.38
C VAL A 135 -11.42 -13.50 6.28
N ARG A 136 -10.63 -13.37 7.37
CA ARG A 136 -9.22 -13.78 7.38
C ARG A 136 -9.05 -15.28 7.11
N LYS A 137 -9.90 -16.13 7.66
CA LYS A 137 -9.90 -17.58 7.34
C LYS A 137 -10.21 -17.83 5.88
N ALA A 138 -11.18 -17.12 5.31
CA ALA A 138 -11.52 -17.23 3.89
C ALA A 138 -10.36 -16.76 3.01
N ALA A 139 -9.79 -15.60 3.29
CA ALA A 139 -8.63 -15.04 2.58
C ALA A 139 -7.40 -15.98 2.66
N HIS A 140 -7.10 -16.55 3.82
CA HIS A 140 -6.01 -17.50 3.97
C HIS A 140 -6.22 -18.77 3.11
N ARG A 141 -7.45 -19.32 3.10
CA ARG A 141 -7.77 -20.46 2.23
C ARG A 141 -7.63 -20.11 0.74
N TYR A 142 -8.07 -18.91 0.36
CA TYR A 142 -7.89 -18.42 -1.00
C TYR A 142 -6.42 -18.28 -1.36
N LEU A 143 -5.62 -17.57 -0.56
CA LEU A 143 -4.17 -17.42 -0.78
C LEU A 143 -3.45 -18.78 -0.86
N SER A 144 -3.82 -19.73 -0.01
CA SER A 144 -3.26 -21.08 -0.06
C SER A 144 -3.54 -21.79 -1.39
N ARG A 145 -4.78 -21.67 -1.90
CA ARG A 145 -5.15 -22.23 -3.21
C ARG A 145 -4.47 -21.50 -4.35
N LEU A 146 -4.38 -20.18 -4.27
CA LEU A 146 -3.70 -19.34 -5.24
C LEU A 146 -2.23 -19.74 -5.37
N VAL A 147 -1.48 -19.75 -4.26
CA VAL A 147 -0.06 -20.14 -4.22
C VAL A 147 0.15 -21.53 -4.81
N LEU A 148 -0.68 -22.50 -4.39
CA LEU A 148 -0.60 -23.88 -4.88
C LEU A 148 -0.94 -23.99 -6.38
N ARG A 149 -1.99 -23.30 -6.85
CA ARG A 149 -2.47 -23.44 -8.23
C ARG A 149 -1.63 -22.69 -9.25
N LEU A 150 -1.05 -21.57 -8.87
CA LEU A 150 -0.16 -20.81 -9.73
C LEU A 150 1.27 -21.39 -9.74
N GLY A 151 1.55 -22.44 -8.94
CA GLY A 151 2.89 -22.99 -8.84
C GLY A 151 3.90 -21.95 -8.36
N VAL A 152 3.47 -21.06 -7.47
CA VAL A 152 4.30 -19.97 -6.93
C VAL A 152 5.57 -20.53 -6.27
N ASP A 153 5.53 -21.75 -5.82
CA ASP A 153 6.66 -22.53 -5.31
C ASP A 153 7.60 -23.08 -6.42
N GLN A 154 7.13 -23.17 -7.67
CA GLN A 154 7.90 -23.70 -8.82
C GLN A 154 8.24 -22.65 -9.89
N GLY A 155 7.53 -21.52 -9.93
CA GLY A 155 7.67 -20.45 -10.92
C GLY A 155 8.08 -19.10 -10.35
N MET A 156 8.53 -19.05 -9.10
CA MET A 156 8.80 -17.83 -8.34
C MET A 156 9.89 -16.93 -8.91
N GLU A 157 10.78 -17.46 -9.72
CA GLU A 157 11.87 -16.65 -10.32
C GLU A 157 11.36 -15.49 -11.18
N ASN A 158 10.13 -15.60 -11.71
CA ASN A 158 9.50 -14.56 -12.50
C ASN A 158 8.66 -13.57 -11.68
N ILE A 159 8.30 -13.90 -10.43
CA ILE A 159 7.51 -13.01 -9.56
C ILE A 159 8.44 -12.06 -8.84
N ALA A 160 8.40 -10.79 -9.23
CA ALA A 160 9.18 -9.71 -8.61
C ALA A 160 8.65 -9.38 -7.21
N ALA A 161 7.32 -9.32 -7.06
CA ALA A 161 6.68 -9.05 -5.79
C ALA A 161 5.23 -9.57 -5.75
N ILE A 162 4.65 -9.64 -4.55
CA ILE A 162 3.19 -9.78 -4.36
C ILE A 162 2.67 -8.50 -3.69
N ARG A 163 1.56 -7.93 -4.20
CA ARG A 163 0.89 -6.76 -3.62
C ARG A 163 -0.12 -7.18 -2.55
N VAL A 164 -0.17 -6.44 -1.45
CA VAL A 164 -1.15 -6.65 -0.37
C VAL A 164 -1.66 -5.33 0.18
N GLY A 165 -2.93 -5.27 0.54
CA GLY A 165 -3.57 -4.08 1.10
C GLY A 165 -4.87 -4.43 1.82
N THR A 166 -5.60 -3.42 2.29
CA THR A 166 -6.76 -3.62 3.18
C THR A 166 -8.03 -2.93 2.73
N ASN A 167 -7.94 -1.88 1.93
CA ASN A 167 -9.11 -1.16 1.42
C ASN A 167 -9.60 -1.68 0.06
N SER A 168 -10.67 -1.11 -0.46
CA SER A 168 -11.28 -1.49 -1.73
C SER A 168 -10.43 -1.19 -2.98
N SER A 169 -9.41 -0.36 -2.84
CA SER A 169 -8.43 -0.07 -3.91
C SER A 169 -7.18 -0.96 -3.81
N GLY A 170 -7.11 -1.87 -2.84
CA GLY A 170 -5.93 -2.70 -2.61
C GLY A 170 -4.80 -1.99 -1.87
N GLU A 171 -5.04 -0.83 -1.27
CA GLU A 171 -4.06 -0.04 -0.54
C GLU A 171 -4.14 -0.26 0.98
N LEU A 172 -3.10 0.14 1.70
CA LEU A 172 -3.10 0.22 3.15
C LEU A 172 -4.08 1.29 3.63
N GLY A 173 -5.01 0.92 4.49
CA GLY A 173 -5.97 1.82 5.14
C GLY A 173 -7.40 1.31 5.09
N TYR A 174 -8.30 2.16 5.56
CA TYR A 174 -9.74 1.94 5.50
C TYR A 174 -10.32 2.52 4.20
N PRO A 175 -11.60 2.23 3.87
CA PRO A 175 -12.28 2.89 2.76
C PRO A 175 -12.31 4.42 2.88
N GLY A 176 -12.63 5.09 1.79
CA GLY A 176 -12.82 6.54 1.77
C GLY A 176 -13.87 7.04 2.78
N PRO A 177 -13.81 8.33 3.15
CA PRO A 177 -14.67 8.89 4.20
C PRO A 177 -16.16 8.91 3.84
N ASP A 178 -16.53 8.81 2.58
CA ASP A 178 -17.88 8.85 2.04
C ASP A 178 -18.35 7.51 1.41
N ASP A 179 -17.52 6.50 1.46
CA ASP A 179 -17.78 5.20 0.82
C ASP A 179 -19.04 4.50 1.35
N GLY A 180 -19.46 4.76 2.60
CA GLY A 180 -20.72 4.29 3.19
C GLY A 180 -21.95 5.12 2.85
N GLY A 181 -21.78 6.22 2.11
CA GLY A 181 -22.85 7.18 1.77
C GLY A 181 -23.07 8.24 2.85
N ASN A 182 -22.28 8.27 3.89
CA ASN A 182 -22.25 9.33 4.89
C ASN A 182 -20.92 10.09 4.77
N GLU A 183 -20.94 11.39 4.91
CA GLU A 183 -19.71 12.17 4.93
C GLU A 183 -18.88 11.87 6.17
N ARG A 184 -17.56 11.81 6.02
CA ARG A 184 -16.58 11.71 7.10
C ARG A 184 -16.86 10.53 8.05
N GLU A 185 -17.05 9.36 7.47
CA GLU A 185 -17.29 8.13 8.18
C GLU A 185 -15.97 7.46 8.57
N PHE A 186 -15.80 7.16 9.85
CA PHE A 186 -14.74 6.28 10.32
C PHE A 186 -15.24 4.84 10.28
N TRP A 187 -14.34 3.91 10.03
CA TRP A 187 -14.63 2.48 9.95
C TRP A 187 -14.31 1.77 11.28
N ALA A 188 -14.35 0.46 11.34
CA ALA A 188 -14.15 -0.31 12.57
C ALA A 188 -15.33 -0.24 13.58
N PHE A 189 -16.56 -0.11 13.09
CA PHE A 189 -17.77 -0.05 13.92
C PHE A 189 -18.66 -1.30 13.83
N GLY A 190 -18.14 -2.39 13.25
CA GLY A 190 -18.75 -3.72 13.31
C GLY A 190 -18.64 -4.36 14.71
N ASP A 191 -19.30 -5.51 14.88
CA ASP A 191 -19.31 -6.23 16.16
C ASP A 191 -17.93 -6.78 16.54
N ALA A 192 -17.09 -7.13 15.56
CA ALA A 192 -15.76 -7.65 15.82
C ALA A 192 -14.88 -6.62 16.58
N PRO A 193 -14.60 -5.43 16.04
CA PRO A 193 -13.79 -4.44 16.75
C PRO A 193 -14.45 -3.83 17.96
N GLN A 194 -15.79 -3.78 18.03
CA GLN A 194 -16.52 -3.10 19.11
C GLN A 194 -16.89 -4.03 20.28
N LYS A 195 -17.17 -5.32 20.03
CA LYS A 195 -17.68 -6.28 21.02
C LYS A 195 -16.85 -7.57 21.10
N GLY A 196 -15.90 -7.79 20.19
CA GLY A 196 -15.11 -9.01 20.11
C GLY A 196 -15.80 -10.18 19.41
N THR A 197 -17.04 -10.01 18.95
CA THR A 197 -17.77 -11.09 18.29
C THR A 197 -17.16 -11.39 16.92
N GLY A 198 -16.50 -12.53 16.76
CA GLY A 198 -15.81 -12.90 15.53
C GLY A 198 -14.52 -12.10 15.28
N LEU A 199 -13.93 -11.52 16.32
CA LEU A 199 -12.65 -10.82 16.22
C LEU A 199 -11.52 -11.78 15.81
N ALA A 200 -10.68 -11.36 14.89
CA ALA A 200 -9.53 -12.13 14.44
C ALA A 200 -8.50 -12.28 15.58
N GLU A 201 -7.82 -13.43 15.59
CA GLU A 201 -6.80 -13.73 16.60
C GLU A 201 -5.67 -12.71 16.57
N GLY A 202 -5.26 -12.25 17.76
CA GLY A 202 -4.19 -11.27 17.92
C GLY A 202 -4.58 -9.83 17.63
N VAL A 203 -5.84 -9.57 17.23
CA VAL A 203 -6.33 -8.21 16.97
C VAL A 203 -6.95 -7.63 18.24
N ALA A 204 -6.61 -6.38 18.55
CA ALA A 204 -7.12 -5.70 19.73
C ALA A 204 -8.54 -5.15 19.52
N LEU A 205 -9.34 -5.20 20.59
CA LEU A 205 -10.62 -4.49 20.66
C LEU A 205 -10.42 -2.98 20.65
N SER A 206 -11.45 -2.24 20.23
CA SER A 206 -11.48 -0.80 20.40
C SER A 206 -11.22 -0.43 21.88
N PRO A 207 -10.27 0.47 22.16
CA PRO A 207 -10.05 0.95 23.54
C PRO A 207 -11.21 1.81 24.03
N MET A 208 -12.09 2.26 23.12
CA MET A 208 -13.26 3.08 23.43
C MET A 208 -14.50 2.53 22.69
N PRO A 209 -15.03 1.35 23.06
CA PRO A 209 -16.20 0.78 22.38
C PRO A 209 -17.39 1.75 22.37
N GLY A 210 -17.98 1.95 21.18
CA GLY A 210 -19.11 2.84 20.98
C GLY A 210 -18.78 4.33 20.95
N TRP A 211 -17.54 4.74 21.18
CA TRP A 211 -17.17 6.14 20.97
C TRP A 211 -17.08 6.46 19.46
N VAL A 212 -17.68 7.58 19.07
CA VAL A 212 -17.66 8.07 17.69
C VAL A 212 -16.71 9.26 17.60
N PRO A 213 -15.73 9.27 16.67
CA PRO A 213 -14.88 10.43 16.42
C PRO A 213 -15.68 11.71 16.25
N GLY A 214 -15.19 12.80 16.81
CA GLY A 214 -15.89 14.08 16.91
C GLY A 214 -16.71 14.25 18.19
N SER A 215 -17.00 13.18 18.94
CA SER A 215 -17.73 13.28 20.20
C SER A 215 -16.82 13.69 21.36
N ALA A 216 -17.22 14.72 22.11
CA ALA A 216 -16.54 15.14 23.34
C ALA A 216 -16.90 14.27 24.57
N VAL A 217 -17.82 13.31 24.41
CA VAL A 217 -18.33 12.48 25.51
C VAL A 217 -18.27 11.00 25.13
N TRP A 218 -17.84 10.17 26.09
CA TRP A 218 -17.87 8.72 26.01
C TRP A 218 -18.33 8.15 27.36
N ASN A 219 -19.34 7.26 27.36
CA ASN A 219 -19.94 6.67 28.56
C ASN A 219 -20.33 7.72 29.62
N GLY A 220 -20.90 8.85 29.17
CA GLY A 220 -21.36 9.94 30.04
C GLY A 220 -20.25 10.79 30.67
N ARG A 221 -19.00 10.62 30.24
CA ARG A 221 -17.84 11.38 30.74
C ARG A 221 -17.15 12.12 29.60
N ALA A 222 -16.52 13.26 29.93
CA ALA A 222 -15.70 13.98 28.97
C ALA A 222 -14.52 13.11 28.49
N VAL A 223 -14.29 13.10 27.18
CA VAL A 223 -13.18 12.40 26.55
C VAL A 223 -11.91 13.22 26.73
N THR A 224 -10.82 12.55 27.08
CA THR A 224 -9.49 13.17 27.21
C THR A 224 -8.69 13.02 25.92
N GLY A 225 -7.77 13.97 25.65
CA GLY A 225 -6.86 13.87 24.48
C GLY A 225 -6.04 12.57 24.49
N ARG A 226 -5.66 12.04 25.67
CA ARG A 226 -4.98 10.74 25.77
C ARG A 226 -5.85 9.59 25.25
N GLN A 227 -7.12 9.54 25.60
CA GLN A 227 -8.04 8.51 25.10
C GLN A 227 -8.24 8.59 23.60
N VAL A 228 -8.34 9.82 23.05
CA VAL A 228 -8.43 10.01 21.59
C VAL A 228 -7.16 9.54 20.90
N HIS A 229 -5.99 9.81 21.48
CA HIS A 229 -4.71 9.35 20.95
C HIS A 229 -4.61 7.82 20.96
N GLU A 230 -4.96 7.18 22.08
CA GLU A 230 -4.99 5.71 22.21
C GLU A 230 -5.95 5.08 21.20
N TRP A 231 -7.12 5.70 20.96
CA TRP A 231 -8.07 5.24 19.95
C TRP A 231 -7.51 5.40 18.53
N TRP A 232 -6.86 6.53 18.24
CA TRP A 232 -6.23 6.76 16.94
C TRP A 232 -5.12 5.75 16.66
N ASP A 233 -4.24 5.52 17.63
CA ASP A 233 -3.15 4.56 17.48
C ASP A 233 -3.67 3.14 17.24
N TRP A 234 -4.73 2.76 17.94
CA TRP A 234 -5.42 1.50 17.70
C TRP A 234 -6.03 1.44 16.28
N TYR A 235 -6.73 2.50 15.86
CA TYR A 235 -7.41 2.56 14.58
C TYR A 235 -6.42 2.44 13.41
N ALA A 236 -5.43 3.32 13.34
CA ALA A 236 -4.41 3.30 12.31
C ALA A 236 -3.51 2.04 12.38
N GLY A 237 -3.20 1.58 13.60
CA GLY A 237 -2.41 0.38 13.85
C GLY A 237 -3.10 -0.89 13.36
N SER A 238 -4.42 -1.02 13.53
CA SER A 238 -5.16 -2.20 13.09
C SER A 238 -5.10 -2.43 11.57
N ALA A 239 -5.08 -1.37 10.78
CA ALA A 239 -4.95 -1.47 9.33
C ALA A 239 -3.57 -2.03 8.91
N VAL A 240 -2.48 -1.53 9.48
CA VAL A 240 -1.13 -2.03 9.16
C VAL A 240 -0.90 -3.44 9.72
N GLU A 241 -1.48 -3.79 10.87
CA GLU A 241 -1.42 -5.15 11.40
C GLU A 241 -2.12 -6.16 10.49
N ALA A 242 -3.20 -5.77 9.82
CA ALA A 242 -3.86 -6.60 8.82
C ALA A 242 -2.99 -6.82 7.58
N VAL A 243 -2.20 -5.83 7.16
CA VAL A 243 -1.18 -5.99 6.11
C VAL A 243 -0.09 -6.95 6.58
N VAL A 244 0.45 -6.76 7.78
CA VAL A 244 1.45 -7.67 8.38
C VAL A 244 0.93 -9.10 8.47
N TRP A 245 -0.35 -9.28 8.80
CA TRP A 245 -1.00 -10.60 8.78
C TRP A 245 -0.97 -11.22 7.38
N GLN A 246 -1.26 -10.46 6.32
CA GLN A 246 -1.21 -10.96 4.93
C GLN A 246 0.22 -11.39 4.56
N VAL A 247 1.23 -10.58 4.91
CA VAL A 247 2.64 -10.94 4.67
C VAL A 247 2.99 -12.25 5.40
N LYS A 248 2.63 -12.38 6.68
CA LYS A 248 2.86 -13.61 7.45
C LYS A 248 2.12 -14.82 6.84
N ALA A 249 0.91 -14.63 6.35
CA ALA A 249 0.16 -15.68 5.65
C ALA A 249 0.91 -16.13 4.40
N LEU A 250 1.37 -15.22 3.54
CA LEU A 250 2.19 -15.55 2.37
C LEU A 250 3.47 -16.28 2.74
N ARG A 251 4.18 -15.84 3.80
CA ARG A 251 5.40 -16.50 4.30
C ARG A 251 5.12 -17.94 4.76
N SER A 252 4.01 -18.15 5.48
CA SER A 252 3.60 -19.50 5.94
C SER A 252 3.23 -20.43 4.78
N LEU A 253 2.84 -19.87 3.64
CA LEU A 253 2.55 -20.59 2.40
C LEU A 253 3.79 -20.80 1.51
N GLY A 254 4.99 -20.42 1.97
CA GLY A 254 6.25 -20.64 1.27
C GLY A 254 6.78 -19.46 0.46
N TYR A 255 6.02 -18.37 0.29
CA TYR A 255 6.49 -17.19 -0.46
C TYR A 255 7.53 -16.41 0.35
N GLN A 256 8.75 -16.27 -0.16
CA GLN A 256 9.87 -15.57 0.49
C GLN A 256 10.30 -14.29 -0.27
N GLY A 257 9.65 -13.98 -1.40
CA GLY A 257 9.96 -12.81 -2.24
C GLY A 257 9.53 -11.47 -1.64
N ARG A 258 9.67 -10.39 -2.41
CA ARG A 258 9.25 -9.03 -2.01
C ARG A 258 7.74 -8.92 -1.90
N VAL A 259 7.28 -8.09 -0.98
CA VAL A 259 5.87 -7.74 -0.84
C VAL A 259 5.73 -6.24 -0.95
N HIS A 260 4.92 -5.78 -1.91
CA HIS A 260 4.59 -4.39 -2.08
C HIS A 260 3.32 -4.04 -1.30
N VAL A 261 3.37 -2.94 -0.58
CA VAL A 261 2.23 -2.39 0.16
C VAL A 261 1.85 -1.06 -0.47
N PRO A 262 0.78 -1.05 -1.29
CA PRO A 262 0.30 0.17 -1.91
C PRO A 262 -0.19 1.17 -0.88
N VAL A 263 0.17 2.44 -1.06
CA VAL A 263 -0.21 3.56 -0.21
C VAL A 263 -0.54 4.79 -1.05
N ALA A 264 -1.60 5.49 -0.72
CA ALA A 264 -2.08 6.67 -1.47
C ALA A 264 -2.15 7.92 -0.61
N GLY A 265 -1.86 9.05 -1.24
CA GLY A 265 -1.96 10.36 -0.60
C GLY A 265 -0.87 10.60 0.47
N ARG A 266 -0.98 11.73 1.14
CA ARG A 266 0.05 12.17 2.11
C ARG A 266 -0.08 11.52 3.48
N GLY A 267 -1.27 11.04 3.83
CA GLY A 267 -1.56 10.62 5.19
C GLY A 267 -1.65 11.81 6.17
N VAL A 268 -1.65 11.50 7.45
CA VAL A 268 -1.78 12.51 8.53
C VAL A 268 -0.39 12.98 8.95
N LEU A 269 -0.13 14.29 8.82
CA LEU A 269 1.11 14.90 9.31
C LEU A 269 1.15 14.92 10.85
N PRO A 270 2.33 14.92 11.50
CA PRO A 270 2.43 15.01 12.96
C PRO A 270 1.70 16.21 13.55
N ALA A 271 1.78 17.38 12.92
CA ALA A 271 1.06 18.59 13.35
C ALA A 271 -0.45 18.47 13.19
N ASP A 272 -0.93 17.83 12.12
CA ASP A 272 -2.35 17.58 11.89
C ASP A 272 -2.89 16.51 12.84
N LYS A 273 -2.10 15.46 13.15
CA LYS A 273 -2.44 14.47 14.19
C LYS A 273 -2.68 15.15 15.55
N ALA A 274 -1.79 16.04 15.95
CA ALA A 274 -1.94 16.77 17.23
C ALA A 274 -3.21 17.62 17.27
N LYS A 275 -3.52 18.34 16.19
CA LYS A 275 -4.75 19.12 16.04
C LYS A 275 -6.00 18.23 16.02
N ALA A 276 -5.95 17.13 15.27
CA ALA A 276 -7.04 16.18 15.17
C ALA A 276 -7.37 15.56 16.54
N VAL A 277 -6.37 15.11 17.27
CA VAL A 277 -6.54 14.59 18.64
C VAL A 277 -7.14 15.64 19.58
N ALA A 278 -6.65 16.89 19.54
CA ALA A 278 -7.21 17.99 20.34
C ALA A 278 -8.67 18.31 19.97
N GLY A 279 -9.06 18.12 18.70
CA GLY A 279 -10.43 18.28 18.20
C GLY A 279 -11.27 16.99 18.26
N HIS A 280 -10.84 15.95 18.98
CA HIS A 280 -11.53 14.65 19.05
C HIS A 280 -11.77 14.00 17.69
N LEU A 281 -10.87 14.18 16.73
CA LEU A 281 -11.00 13.68 15.34
C LEU A 281 -12.27 14.22 14.63
N ASP A 282 -12.56 15.49 14.82
CA ASP A 282 -13.75 16.16 14.25
C ASP A 282 -13.62 16.50 12.76
N GLY A 283 -12.48 16.16 12.13
CA GLY A 283 -12.19 16.33 10.71
C GLY A 283 -11.71 17.71 10.30
N ARG A 284 -11.50 18.64 11.22
CA ARG A 284 -11.02 20.00 10.90
C ARG A 284 -9.56 20.07 10.46
N ALA A 285 -8.76 19.03 10.77
CA ALA A 285 -7.35 18.93 10.36
C ALA A 285 -7.15 17.62 9.58
N ASN A 286 -7.89 17.47 8.48
CA ASN A 286 -8.02 16.20 7.76
C ASN A 286 -7.98 16.40 6.24
N PRO A 287 -6.83 16.72 5.66
CA PRO A 287 -6.69 16.73 4.22
C PRO A 287 -6.93 15.31 3.66
N ASP A 288 -7.62 15.23 2.53
CA ASP A 288 -7.83 14.00 1.73
C ASP A 288 -8.51 12.83 2.48
N GLY A 289 -9.25 13.11 3.56
CA GLY A 289 -9.88 12.07 4.35
C GLY A 289 -8.89 11.10 5.03
N ALA A 290 -7.66 11.55 5.26
CA ALA A 290 -6.59 10.70 5.78
C ALA A 290 -6.89 10.15 7.18
N GLN A 291 -7.68 10.88 8.00
CA GLN A 291 -8.08 10.41 9.32
C GLN A 291 -9.07 9.25 9.22
N GLU A 292 -10.11 9.39 8.42
CA GLU A 292 -11.12 8.34 8.21
C GLU A 292 -10.51 7.10 7.57
N ARG A 293 -9.50 7.29 6.71
CA ARG A 293 -8.72 6.20 6.10
C ARG A 293 -7.67 5.61 7.04
N GLY A 294 -7.43 6.18 8.21
CA GLY A 294 -6.45 5.69 9.20
C GLY A 294 -5.00 5.76 8.72
N LEU A 295 -4.63 6.76 7.95
CA LEU A 295 -3.31 6.87 7.30
C LEU A 295 -2.29 7.59 8.19
N ASP A 296 -1.72 6.90 9.16
CA ASP A 296 -0.60 7.36 9.99
C ASP A 296 0.71 6.72 9.49
N TYR A 297 1.20 7.17 8.35
CA TYR A 297 2.37 6.57 7.71
C TYR A 297 3.63 6.59 8.58
N LEU A 298 3.79 7.60 9.45
CA LEU A 298 4.92 7.62 10.37
C LEU A 298 4.93 6.40 11.32
N ALA A 299 3.77 6.07 11.89
CA ALA A 299 3.62 4.90 12.77
C ALA A 299 3.57 3.59 11.95
N GLN A 300 2.84 3.58 10.84
CA GLN A 300 2.62 2.38 10.02
C GLN A 300 3.92 1.89 9.35
N PHE A 301 4.75 2.79 8.83
CA PHE A 301 6.03 2.41 8.21
C PHE A 301 7.03 1.91 9.26
N ALA A 302 6.98 2.42 10.49
CA ALA A 302 7.77 1.84 11.58
C ALA A 302 7.38 0.39 11.87
N VAL A 303 6.09 0.03 11.77
CA VAL A 303 5.63 -1.37 11.90
C VAL A 303 6.08 -2.20 10.69
N LEU A 304 5.89 -1.70 9.46
CA LEU A 304 6.29 -2.41 8.24
C LEU A 304 7.79 -2.67 8.17
N SER A 305 8.63 -1.76 8.67
CA SER A 305 10.09 -1.92 8.68
C SER A 305 10.58 -3.09 9.53
N MET A 306 9.76 -3.58 10.46
CA MET A 306 10.06 -4.78 11.25
C MET A 306 9.76 -6.09 10.48
N VAL A 307 9.17 -6.00 9.28
CA VAL A 307 8.79 -7.15 8.46
C VAL A 307 9.74 -7.28 7.27
N PRO A 308 10.60 -8.29 7.22
CA PRO A 308 11.57 -8.43 6.14
C PRO A 308 10.94 -8.53 4.75
N GLY A 309 11.54 -7.86 3.77
CA GLY A 309 11.15 -7.98 2.38
C GLY A 309 9.88 -7.21 2.01
N VAL A 310 9.48 -6.21 2.79
CA VAL A 310 8.36 -5.31 2.48
C VAL A 310 8.90 -4.02 1.84
N ASP A 311 8.22 -3.56 0.78
CA ASP A 311 8.41 -2.27 0.13
C ASP A 311 7.12 -1.46 0.19
N VAL A 312 7.25 -0.15 0.27
CA VAL A 312 6.16 0.79 0.06
C VAL A 312 6.00 1.02 -1.44
N ASP A 313 4.78 0.88 -1.93
CA ASP A 313 4.39 1.13 -3.31
C ASP A 313 3.48 2.38 -3.31
N PHE A 314 4.05 3.53 -3.69
CA PHE A 314 3.33 4.79 -3.64
C PHE A 314 2.49 4.99 -4.91
N THR A 315 1.17 4.95 -4.77
CA THR A 315 0.20 4.92 -5.88
C THR A 315 -0.19 6.29 -6.45
N GLY A 316 0.45 7.35 -6.00
CA GLY A 316 0.03 8.71 -6.33
C GLY A 316 1.15 9.62 -6.81
N LEU A 317 2.13 9.11 -7.56
CA LEU A 317 3.16 9.96 -8.17
C LEU A 317 2.52 10.99 -9.10
N ASP A 318 2.80 12.26 -8.81
CA ASP A 318 2.23 13.38 -9.54
C ASP A 318 0.71 13.55 -9.36
N ASP A 319 0.22 13.27 -8.16
CA ASP A 319 -1.16 13.52 -7.76
C ASP A 319 -1.46 15.03 -7.59
N VAL A 320 -2.68 15.35 -7.21
CA VAL A 320 -3.12 16.74 -7.00
C VAL A 320 -2.25 17.52 -6.01
N SER A 321 -1.63 16.85 -5.02
CA SER A 321 -0.73 17.51 -4.08
C SER A 321 0.58 17.91 -4.73
N ALA A 322 1.07 17.15 -5.69
CA ALA A 322 2.24 17.47 -6.48
C ALA A 322 1.95 18.63 -7.44
N ALA A 323 0.80 18.63 -8.10
CA ALA A 323 0.37 19.75 -8.94
C ALA A 323 0.25 21.05 -8.12
N ALA A 324 -0.32 20.98 -6.91
CA ALA A 324 -0.42 22.11 -5.99
C ALA A 324 0.97 22.59 -5.52
N ALA A 325 1.87 21.68 -5.16
CA ALA A 325 3.23 22.01 -4.75
C ALA A 325 4.01 22.68 -5.89
N ARG A 326 3.88 22.18 -7.13
CA ARG A 326 4.49 22.83 -8.30
C ARG A 326 3.98 24.23 -8.57
N SER A 327 2.69 24.50 -8.32
CA SER A 327 2.10 25.84 -8.51
C SER A 327 2.58 26.84 -7.47
N THR A 328 2.81 26.40 -6.23
CA THR A 328 3.19 27.27 -5.10
C THR A 328 4.70 27.39 -4.90
N VAL A 329 5.46 26.29 -5.11
CA VAL A 329 6.91 26.20 -4.93
C VAL A 329 7.58 25.42 -6.07
N PRO A 330 7.51 25.89 -7.32
CA PRO A 330 7.69 25.10 -8.55
C PRO A 330 9.03 24.36 -8.71
N ARG A 331 10.05 24.66 -7.92
CA ARG A 331 11.38 24.05 -8.02
C ARG A 331 11.87 23.42 -6.71
N GLN A 332 11.04 23.46 -5.67
CA GLN A 332 11.45 23.06 -4.32
C GLN A 332 10.82 21.76 -3.85
N ASP A 333 9.76 21.30 -4.52
CA ASP A 333 9.08 20.05 -4.16
C ASP A 333 9.77 18.86 -4.81
N ARG A 334 11.01 18.60 -4.38
CA ARG A 334 11.80 17.42 -4.79
C ARG A 334 12.26 16.66 -3.58
N CYS A 335 12.24 15.35 -3.66
CA CYS A 335 12.87 14.51 -2.65
C CYS A 335 14.37 14.86 -2.54
N SER A 336 14.81 15.13 -1.33
CA SER A 336 16.17 15.62 -1.08
C SER A 336 16.79 14.89 0.11
N PRO A 337 18.13 14.79 0.17
CA PRO A 337 18.82 14.28 1.35
C PRO A 337 18.45 15.06 2.62
N GLY A 338 18.14 14.36 3.70
CA GLY A 338 17.74 14.94 4.98
C GLY A 338 16.24 15.22 5.10
N ASP A 339 15.44 14.94 4.07
CA ASP A 339 13.98 15.05 4.15
C ASP A 339 13.39 14.09 5.19
N GLU A 340 14.08 12.96 5.46
CA GLU A 340 13.70 11.98 6.49
C GLU A 340 13.59 12.60 7.89
N GLU A 341 14.46 13.53 8.22
CA GLU A 341 14.45 14.23 9.49
C GLU A 341 13.48 15.43 9.49
N LYS A 342 13.43 16.17 8.37
CA LYS A 342 12.52 17.31 8.23
C LYS A 342 11.06 16.88 8.28
N ALA A 343 10.71 15.75 7.65
CA ALA A 343 9.35 15.21 7.62
C ALA A 343 8.69 15.06 9.01
N VAL A 344 9.51 14.90 10.05
CA VAL A 344 9.01 14.71 11.43
C VAL A 344 9.29 15.87 12.36
N LYS A 345 10.17 16.81 11.98
CA LYS A 345 10.61 17.91 12.85
C LYS A 345 10.15 19.28 12.39
N GLU A 346 9.85 19.44 11.10
CA GLU A 346 9.54 20.71 10.49
C GLU A 346 8.08 20.77 10.03
N ASP A 347 7.60 21.96 9.71
CA ASP A 347 6.33 22.13 9.00
C ASP A 347 6.53 21.76 7.53
N VAL A 348 5.95 20.63 7.13
CA VAL A 348 6.02 20.11 5.76
C VAL A 348 4.65 20.14 5.07
N SER A 349 3.76 21.00 5.51
CA SER A 349 2.39 21.11 4.97
C SER A 349 2.36 21.49 3.48
N SER A 350 3.41 22.12 2.98
CA SER A 350 3.58 22.48 1.57
C SER A 350 4.19 21.38 0.69
N TRP A 351 4.66 20.27 1.29
CA TRP A 351 5.22 19.17 0.50
C TRP A 351 4.12 18.38 -0.21
N SER A 352 4.45 17.86 -1.39
CA SER A 352 3.62 16.86 -2.05
C SER A 352 3.55 15.57 -1.23
N SER A 353 2.52 14.77 -1.49
CA SER A 353 2.34 13.45 -0.91
C SER A 353 3.52 12.53 -1.20
N GLN A 354 4.01 12.51 -2.44
CA GLN A 354 5.16 11.70 -2.84
C GLN A 354 6.44 12.05 -2.07
N ARG A 355 6.74 13.33 -1.87
CA ARG A 355 7.90 13.77 -1.12
C ARG A 355 7.83 13.35 0.34
N TYR A 356 6.68 13.61 0.97
CA TYR A 356 6.48 13.29 2.38
C TYR A 356 6.49 11.78 2.62
N THR A 357 5.71 11.02 1.86
CA THR A 357 5.59 9.56 2.00
C THR A 357 6.94 8.87 1.72
N SER A 358 7.66 9.30 0.67
CA SER A 358 9.00 8.77 0.39
C SER A 358 10.01 9.09 1.49
N ALA A 359 9.95 10.29 2.08
CA ALA A 359 10.81 10.65 3.21
C ALA A 359 10.58 9.73 4.41
N LEU A 360 9.32 9.43 4.74
CA LEU A 360 8.98 8.50 5.82
C LEU A 360 9.39 7.06 5.53
N ALA A 361 9.21 6.58 4.31
CA ALA A 361 9.62 5.23 3.93
C ALA A 361 11.15 5.06 4.01
N ARG A 362 11.92 6.03 3.50
CA ARG A 362 13.38 6.04 3.64
C ARG A 362 13.81 6.12 5.10
N ARG A 363 13.15 6.95 5.93
CA ARG A 363 13.40 7.02 7.37
C ARG A 363 13.19 5.66 8.04
N ALA A 364 12.21 4.91 7.63
CA ALA A 364 11.94 3.56 8.13
C ALA A 364 12.86 2.48 7.53
N GLY A 365 13.69 2.82 6.54
CA GLY A 365 14.55 1.86 5.84
C GLY A 365 13.79 0.90 4.91
N LEU A 366 12.61 1.30 4.46
CA LEU A 366 11.78 0.55 3.50
C LEU A 366 12.22 0.83 2.07
N GLY A 367 12.14 -0.17 1.20
CA GLY A 367 12.24 0.03 -0.24
C GLY A 367 11.03 0.81 -0.78
N LEU A 368 11.22 1.45 -1.92
CA LEU A 368 10.22 2.32 -2.55
C LEU A 368 9.98 1.90 -4.00
N VAL A 369 8.71 1.82 -4.34
CA VAL A 369 8.17 1.69 -5.70
C VAL A 369 7.18 2.82 -5.89
N GLY A 370 6.95 3.25 -7.10
CA GLY A 370 5.98 4.29 -7.38
C GLY A 370 5.17 4.03 -8.63
N GLU A 371 3.94 4.49 -8.60
CA GLU A 371 3.03 4.47 -9.74
C GLU A 371 2.29 5.80 -9.87
N ASN A 372 1.94 6.19 -11.09
CA ASN A 372 1.08 7.37 -11.26
C ASN A 372 -0.37 7.02 -10.90
N PRO A 373 -1.20 8.02 -10.54
CA PRO A 373 -2.58 7.78 -10.08
C PRO A 373 -3.54 7.23 -11.15
N GLY A 374 -3.09 7.13 -12.40
CA GLY A 374 -3.94 6.70 -13.51
C GLY A 374 -4.76 7.82 -14.12
N PRO A 375 -5.75 7.51 -14.98
CA PRO A 375 -6.60 8.50 -15.63
C PRO A 375 -7.34 9.39 -14.63
N PRO A 376 -7.49 10.71 -14.91
CA PRO A 376 -8.21 11.63 -14.03
C PRO A 376 -9.66 11.23 -13.72
N ASP A 377 -10.29 10.54 -14.66
CA ASP A 377 -11.68 10.05 -14.54
C ASP A 377 -11.80 8.71 -13.82
N PHE A 378 -10.69 8.15 -13.37
CA PHE A 378 -10.72 6.88 -12.66
C PHE A 378 -11.47 7.02 -11.33
N PRO A 379 -12.43 6.14 -11.00
CA PRO A 379 -13.36 6.31 -9.88
C PRO A 379 -12.72 6.52 -8.51
N PHE A 380 -11.43 6.16 -8.38
CA PHE A 380 -10.68 6.21 -7.12
C PHE A 380 -9.79 7.45 -6.99
N THR A 381 -9.66 8.30 -8.02
CA THR A 381 -8.84 9.53 -7.96
C THR A 381 -9.51 10.67 -7.20
N GLY A 382 -10.72 10.44 -6.66
CA GLY A 382 -11.44 11.45 -5.87
C GLY A 382 -12.05 12.58 -6.67
N GLY A 383 -12.11 12.48 -8.00
CA GLY A 383 -12.80 13.45 -8.88
C GLY A 383 -12.24 14.87 -8.79
N SER A 384 -10.98 15.03 -8.39
CA SER A 384 -10.41 16.38 -8.28
C SER A 384 -10.02 16.90 -9.64
N SER A 385 -10.55 18.05 -10.00
CA SER A 385 -10.22 18.82 -11.22
C SER A 385 -8.75 19.29 -11.30
N LEU A 386 -7.92 18.86 -10.38
CA LEU A 386 -6.51 19.26 -10.23
C LEU A 386 -5.52 18.12 -10.54
N SER A 387 -5.98 16.92 -10.91
CA SER A 387 -5.06 15.88 -11.39
C SER A 387 -4.60 16.23 -12.80
N ASP A 388 -3.31 16.12 -13.03
CA ASP A 388 -2.74 16.31 -14.35
C ASP A 388 -3.23 15.19 -15.30
N SER A 389 -3.27 15.47 -16.60
CA SER A 389 -3.60 14.48 -17.61
C SER A 389 -2.60 13.31 -17.56
N LEU A 390 -2.98 12.14 -18.07
CA LEU A 390 -2.05 11.01 -18.20
C LEU A 390 -0.74 11.38 -18.93
N ALA A 391 -0.83 12.24 -19.94
CA ALA A 391 0.35 12.73 -20.67
C ALA A 391 1.27 13.58 -19.79
N GLU A 392 0.72 14.39 -18.88
CA GLU A 392 1.51 15.15 -17.90
C GLU A 392 2.13 14.23 -16.86
N GLN A 393 1.33 13.33 -16.28
CA GLN A 393 1.80 12.32 -15.34
C GLN A 393 2.95 11.49 -15.94
N LEU A 394 2.83 11.05 -17.19
CA LEU A 394 3.87 10.28 -17.86
C LEU A 394 5.18 11.06 -17.98
N ARG A 395 5.12 12.36 -18.24
CA ARG A 395 6.32 13.21 -18.36
C ARG A 395 6.99 13.53 -17.01
N THR A 396 6.24 13.60 -15.94
CA THR A 396 6.72 14.12 -14.65
C THR A 396 6.92 13.04 -13.60
N ALA A 397 6.04 12.02 -13.51
CA ALA A 397 6.09 11.01 -12.47
C ALA A 397 7.40 10.17 -12.46
N PRO A 398 7.99 9.76 -13.60
CA PRO A 398 9.28 9.07 -13.59
C PRO A 398 10.42 9.89 -12.98
N GLY A 399 10.42 11.21 -13.23
CA GLY A 399 11.37 12.12 -12.61
C GLY A 399 11.25 12.18 -11.09
N TYR A 400 10.02 12.17 -10.57
CA TYR A 400 9.78 12.05 -9.14
C TYR A 400 10.22 10.69 -8.58
N ALA A 401 9.98 9.61 -9.30
CA ALA A 401 10.44 8.29 -8.89
C ALA A 401 11.97 8.26 -8.72
N VAL A 402 12.72 8.81 -9.67
CA VAL A 402 14.18 8.94 -9.59
C VAL A 402 14.60 9.82 -8.42
N ASP A 403 14.04 11.03 -8.29
CA ASP A 403 14.39 11.99 -7.23
C ASP A 403 14.13 11.40 -5.83
N CYS A 404 13.08 10.59 -5.69
CA CYS A 404 12.69 9.97 -4.42
C CYS A 404 13.43 8.65 -4.13
N GLY A 405 14.24 8.16 -5.07
CA GLY A 405 15.04 6.93 -4.91
C GLY A 405 14.19 5.66 -5.00
N MET A 406 13.15 5.67 -5.82
CA MET A 406 12.34 4.51 -6.11
C MET A 406 13.09 3.55 -7.03
N THR A 407 12.82 2.26 -6.90
CA THR A 407 13.45 1.21 -7.72
C THR A 407 12.64 0.88 -8.97
N MET A 408 11.35 1.22 -8.97
CA MET A 408 10.41 0.95 -10.07
C MET A 408 9.48 2.13 -10.25
N PHE A 409 9.06 2.34 -11.49
CA PHE A 409 7.93 3.17 -11.88
C PHE A 409 6.94 2.30 -12.66
N LEU A 410 5.68 2.27 -12.20
CA LEU A 410 4.60 1.50 -12.81
C LEU A 410 3.58 2.47 -13.41
N PHE A 411 3.34 2.38 -14.71
CA PHE A 411 2.36 3.21 -15.38
C PHE A 411 0.95 2.61 -15.25
N GLY A 412 0.01 3.38 -14.84
CA GLY A 412 -1.39 2.96 -14.73
C GLY A 412 -2.24 3.56 -15.84
N PHE A 413 -2.72 2.76 -16.80
CA PHE A 413 -2.67 1.30 -16.89
C PHE A 413 -2.21 0.83 -18.29
N GLU A 414 -1.95 -0.50 -18.45
CA GLU A 414 -1.56 -1.08 -19.74
C GLU A 414 -2.52 -0.69 -20.86
N GLU A 415 -3.82 -0.78 -20.63
CA GLU A 415 -4.87 -0.48 -21.61
C GLU A 415 -4.71 0.92 -22.21
N ASN A 416 -4.38 1.93 -21.39
CA ASN A 416 -4.22 3.31 -21.85
C ASN A 416 -3.07 3.50 -22.86
N LEU A 417 -2.12 2.56 -22.91
CA LEU A 417 -1.02 2.59 -23.88
C LEU A 417 -1.38 1.94 -25.23
N PHE A 418 -2.46 1.17 -25.29
CA PHE A 418 -2.88 0.40 -26.47
C PHE A 418 -4.23 0.81 -27.04
N ASP A 419 -5.03 1.57 -26.33
CA ASP A 419 -6.36 2.00 -26.76
C ASP A 419 -6.30 3.33 -27.50
N ASP A 420 -5.76 3.31 -28.75
CA ASP A 420 -5.76 4.40 -29.76
C ASP A 420 -5.73 5.86 -29.22
N GLY A 421 -5.15 6.09 -28.04
CA GLY A 421 -4.94 7.40 -27.44
C GLY A 421 -6.15 8.01 -26.71
N GLU A 422 -7.16 7.23 -26.33
CA GLU A 422 -8.28 7.77 -25.52
C GLU A 422 -7.80 8.43 -24.21
N GLY A 423 -6.68 7.98 -23.64
CA GLY A 423 -6.04 8.63 -22.47
C GLY A 423 -5.05 9.74 -22.83
N GLY A 424 -4.85 10.08 -24.10
CA GLY A 424 -3.88 11.07 -24.54
C GLY A 424 -2.42 10.63 -24.42
N VAL A 425 -2.15 9.33 -24.27
CA VAL A 425 -0.82 8.70 -24.21
C VAL A 425 -0.79 7.47 -25.09
N THR A 426 0.39 7.11 -25.57
CA THR A 426 0.63 5.92 -26.39
C THR A 426 1.84 5.16 -25.86
N LEU A 427 2.03 3.93 -26.31
CA LEU A 427 3.22 3.15 -26.01
C LEU A 427 4.52 3.81 -26.54
N ASP A 428 4.44 4.53 -27.65
CA ASP A 428 5.60 5.27 -28.19
C ASP A 428 5.98 6.45 -27.27
N ASP A 429 5.01 7.16 -26.70
CA ASP A 429 5.28 8.20 -25.68
C ASP A 429 5.97 7.59 -24.45
N TYR A 430 5.49 6.44 -23.97
CA TYR A 430 6.12 5.76 -22.83
C TYR A 430 7.54 5.30 -23.15
N LYS A 431 7.77 4.76 -24.34
CA LYS A 431 9.11 4.39 -24.83
C LYS A 431 10.06 5.58 -24.87
N GLU A 432 9.60 6.73 -25.31
CA GLU A 432 10.42 7.96 -25.33
C GLU A 432 10.82 8.37 -23.91
N VAL A 433 9.88 8.34 -22.96
CA VAL A 433 10.15 8.63 -21.54
C VAL A 433 11.16 7.64 -20.95
N ILE A 434 11.02 6.34 -21.22
CA ILE A 434 11.98 5.33 -20.75
C ILE A 434 13.40 5.62 -21.28
N GLN A 435 13.51 5.94 -22.56
CA GLN A 435 14.81 6.26 -23.18
C GLN A 435 15.46 7.53 -22.63
N GLN A 436 14.67 8.52 -22.23
CA GLN A 436 15.18 9.77 -21.63
C GLN A 436 15.58 9.61 -20.16
N SER A 437 15.15 8.53 -19.52
CA SER A 437 15.41 8.26 -18.10
C SER A 437 16.67 7.41 -17.85
N HIS A 438 17.30 6.92 -18.92
CA HIS A 438 18.57 6.18 -18.95
C HIS A 438 19.69 7.04 -19.53
#